data_86d9c0633e36e54bdfe70c284264df69
#
_entry.id   86d9c0633e36e54bdfe70c284264df69
#
_cell.length_a   1.000
_cell.length_b   1.000
_cell.length_c   1.000
_cell.angle_alpha   90.00
_cell.angle_beta   90.00
_cell.angle_gamma   90.00
#
_symmetry.space_group_name_H-M   'P 1'
#
loop_
_entity.id
_entity.type
_entity.pdbx_description
1 polymer ?
#
loop_
_entity_poly.entity_id
_entity_poly.type
_entity_poly.pdbx_seq_one_letter_code
_entity_poly.pdbx_strand_id
1 'polypeptide(L)'
;LPAPAEGGSRSETRVRIGVAQDAAFCFYYADNLDRLARAGADLVFFSTVADRLPDVDALYLGGGYPELHAAALAASRCREDIRRAADDGMPIYAECGGLIYLAEQLVTDGGDYPMAGILPAAAVMTDRIQALGYVEARVAGGTPVLIPGSAFRGHEFHYSRLDCASDARFALTLLRGKGIDGGRDGLIAQNAVGQYTHAYFTEGFAGMLVQAALAYRRS
;
A
#
# COMPACT_ATOMS: atom_id res chain seq x y z
N LEU A 1 16.95 15.31 -0.21
CA LEU A 1 15.69 15.06 0.52
C LEU A 1 15.37 16.28 1.37
N PRO A 2 14.15 16.83 1.37
CA PRO A 2 13.78 17.83 2.36
C PRO A 2 13.79 17.18 3.75
N ALA A 3 14.27 17.92 4.75
CA ALA A 3 14.29 17.48 6.13
C ALA A 3 12.86 17.18 6.63
N PRO A 4 12.66 16.21 7.56
CA PRO A 4 11.36 15.97 8.13
C PRO A 4 10.83 17.24 8.80
N ALA A 5 9.61 17.61 8.46
CA ALA A 5 8.94 18.77 9.06
C ALA A 5 8.69 18.48 10.54
N GLU A 6 9.38 19.22 11.40
CA GLU A 6 9.13 19.21 12.84
C GLU A 6 7.68 19.63 13.14
N GLY A 7 7.00 18.83 13.94
CA GLY A 7 5.81 19.08 14.73
C GLY A 7 4.93 20.29 14.43
N GLY A 8 4.38 20.38 13.21
CA GLY A 8 3.34 21.36 12.91
C GLY A 8 2.04 20.98 13.60
N SER A 9 1.38 21.96 14.25
CA SER A 9 0.04 21.82 14.81
C SER A 9 -0.91 21.14 13.82
N ARG A 10 -1.62 20.07 14.23
CA ARG A 10 -2.63 19.41 13.41
C ARG A 10 -3.67 20.44 12.95
N SER A 11 -3.80 20.61 11.65
CA SER A 11 -4.94 21.34 11.08
C SER A 11 -6.20 20.51 11.28
N GLU A 12 -7.24 21.05 11.91
CA GLU A 12 -8.50 20.36 12.14
C GLU A 12 -9.22 19.93 10.84
N THR A 13 -8.84 20.52 9.71
CA THR A 13 -9.50 20.30 8.41
C THR A 13 -8.74 19.36 7.49
N ARG A 14 -7.47 19.07 7.73
CA ARG A 14 -6.64 18.23 6.87
C ARG A 14 -6.25 16.94 7.58
N VAL A 15 -6.32 15.81 6.85
CA VAL A 15 -5.82 14.53 7.33
C VAL A 15 -4.34 14.38 7.01
N ARG A 16 -3.62 13.62 7.82
CA ARG A 16 -2.22 13.30 7.59
C ARG A 16 -2.13 11.90 6.96
N ILE A 17 -1.57 11.81 5.78
CA ILE A 17 -1.32 10.54 5.10
C ILE A 17 0.18 10.28 5.10
N GLY A 18 0.60 9.19 5.77
CA GLY A 18 1.97 8.72 5.73
C GLY A 18 2.28 8.09 4.38
N VAL A 19 3.35 8.57 3.74
CA VAL A 19 3.83 8.04 2.45
C VAL A 19 5.22 7.46 2.68
N ALA A 20 5.36 6.14 2.54
CA ALA A 20 6.66 5.48 2.66
C ALA A 20 7.55 5.93 1.50
N GLN A 21 8.69 6.54 1.78
CA GLN A 21 9.62 7.01 0.76
C GLN A 21 11.07 6.81 1.20
N ASP A 22 11.67 5.76 0.68
CA ASP A 22 13.08 5.40 0.92
C ASP A 22 13.62 4.56 -0.24
N ALA A 23 14.74 3.87 -0.03
CA ALA A 23 15.33 3.02 -1.06
C ALA A 23 14.47 1.78 -1.39
N ALA A 24 13.63 1.30 -0.45
CA ALA A 24 12.73 0.18 -0.68
C ALA A 24 11.41 0.61 -1.35
N PHE A 25 10.96 1.87 -1.14
CA PHE A 25 9.71 2.42 -1.67
C PHE A 25 9.96 3.74 -2.38
N CYS A 26 10.13 3.69 -3.70
CA CYS A 26 10.52 4.86 -4.48
C CYS A 26 9.63 5.10 -5.72
N PHE A 27 8.67 4.21 -5.99
CA PHE A 27 7.82 4.35 -7.15
C PHE A 27 6.45 4.93 -6.78
N TYR A 28 6.26 6.20 -7.15
CA TYR A 28 5.03 6.96 -6.99
C TYR A 28 4.78 7.80 -8.24
N TYR A 29 3.53 7.87 -8.69
CA TYR A 29 3.15 8.93 -9.62
C TYR A 29 3.07 10.26 -8.90
N ALA A 30 3.80 11.28 -9.36
CA ALA A 30 3.71 12.62 -8.80
C ALA A 30 2.26 13.14 -8.81
N ASP A 31 1.53 12.89 -9.89
CA ASP A 31 0.12 13.23 -10.02
C ASP A 31 -0.76 12.62 -8.92
N ASN A 32 -0.47 11.39 -8.47
CA ASN A 32 -1.22 10.76 -7.37
C ASN A 32 -1.03 11.51 -6.05
N LEU A 33 0.22 11.88 -5.73
CA LEU A 33 0.56 12.65 -4.55
C LEU A 33 -0.10 14.05 -4.59
N ASP A 34 -0.04 14.71 -5.75
CA ASP A 34 -0.70 16.01 -5.95
C ASP A 34 -2.23 15.92 -5.78
N ARG A 35 -2.85 14.84 -6.25
CA ARG A 35 -4.30 14.62 -6.09
C ARG A 35 -4.68 14.40 -4.64
N LEU A 36 -3.89 13.63 -3.87
CA LEU A 36 -4.10 13.47 -2.43
C LEU A 36 -4.00 14.81 -1.69
N ALA A 37 -2.99 15.61 -2.01
CA ALA A 37 -2.82 16.94 -1.41
C ALA A 37 -3.99 17.88 -1.74
N ARG A 38 -4.47 17.87 -3.00
CA ARG A 38 -5.66 18.65 -3.41
C ARG A 38 -6.96 18.14 -2.77
N ALA A 39 -7.06 16.84 -2.52
CA ALA A 39 -8.21 16.25 -1.82
C ALA A 39 -8.25 16.55 -0.32
N GLY A 40 -7.23 17.20 0.24
CA GLY A 40 -7.19 17.63 1.64
C GLY A 40 -6.23 16.83 2.52
N ALA A 41 -5.27 16.11 1.93
CA ALA A 41 -4.22 15.44 2.70
C ALA A 41 -2.99 16.32 2.91
N ASP A 42 -2.40 16.25 4.11
CA ASP A 42 -1.04 16.61 4.39
C ASP A 42 -0.19 15.34 4.26
N LEU A 43 0.71 15.31 3.29
CA LEU A 43 1.56 14.14 3.05
C LEU A 43 2.77 14.16 3.97
N VAL A 44 2.94 13.10 4.74
CA VAL A 44 4.04 12.91 5.67
C VAL A 44 4.94 11.80 5.15
N PHE A 45 6.07 12.18 4.57
CA PHE A 45 7.04 11.23 4.04
C PHE A 45 7.89 10.65 5.16
N PHE A 46 8.11 9.32 5.15
CA PHE A 46 8.90 8.62 6.15
C PHE A 46 9.64 7.43 5.54
N SER A 47 10.72 6.99 6.19
CA SER A 47 11.45 5.77 5.82
C SER A 47 10.98 4.58 6.63
N THR A 48 10.60 3.51 5.94
CA THR A 48 10.22 2.24 6.58
C THR A 48 11.40 1.51 7.22
N VAL A 49 12.63 1.86 6.80
CA VAL A 49 13.87 1.26 7.30
C VAL A 49 14.46 2.07 8.45
N ALA A 50 14.48 3.40 8.35
CA ALA A 50 15.22 4.27 9.26
C ALA A 50 14.33 4.89 10.36
N ASP A 51 13.06 5.11 10.08
CA ASP A 51 12.16 5.85 10.97
C ASP A 51 11.25 4.93 11.80
N ARG A 52 10.50 5.53 12.72
CA ARG A 52 9.29 4.99 13.31
C ARG A 52 8.10 5.48 12.48
N LEU A 53 6.97 4.80 12.60
CA LEU A 53 5.73 5.29 11.97
C LEU A 53 5.39 6.68 12.54
N PRO A 54 5.27 7.72 11.69
CA PRO A 54 4.84 9.03 12.16
C PRO A 54 3.37 9.03 12.60
N ASP A 55 2.96 10.07 13.34
CA ASP A 55 1.57 10.28 13.72
C ASP A 55 0.76 10.69 12.47
N VAL A 56 -0.01 9.74 11.92
CA VAL A 56 -0.78 9.87 10.67
C VAL A 56 -2.15 9.21 10.78
N ASP A 57 -3.07 9.57 9.88
CA ASP A 57 -4.45 9.10 9.87
C ASP A 57 -4.70 7.97 8.84
N ALA A 58 -3.77 7.77 7.90
CA ALA A 58 -3.77 6.69 6.91
C ALA A 58 -2.37 6.47 6.35
N LEU A 59 -2.15 5.35 5.63
CA LEU A 59 -0.90 5.04 4.95
C LEU A 59 -1.09 4.83 3.45
N TYR A 60 -0.14 5.33 2.67
CA TYR A 60 0.09 4.98 1.28
C TYR A 60 1.49 4.40 1.12
N LEU A 61 1.55 3.10 0.81
CA LEU A 61 2.79 2.36 0.55
C LEU A 61 2.87 2.08 -0.95
N GLY A 62 3.74 2.78 -1.65
CA GLY A 62 3.89 2.65 -3.09
C GLY A 62 4.73 1.46 -3.53
N GLY A 63 5.10 1.47 -4.80
CA GLY A 63 6.01 0.49 -5.36
C GLY A 63 7.47 0.73 -5.03
N GLY A 64 8.30 -0.24 -5.37
CA GLY A 64 9.74 -0.18 -5.16
C GLY A 64 10.36 -1.56 -5.22
N TYR A 65 11.45 -1.73 -4.49
CA TYR A 65 12.29 -2.92 -4.49
C TYR A 65 12.50 -3.47 -3.07
N PRO A 66 11.43 -3.92 -2.38
CA PRO A 66 11.53 -4.41 -1.00
C PRO A 66 12.47 -5.62 -0.90
N GLU A 67 12.61 -6.43 -1.95
CA GLU A 67 13.49 -7.58 -2.00
C GLU A 67 14.98 -7.22 -1.86
N LEU A 68 15.38 -6.04 -2.33
CA LEU A 68 16.75 -5.55 -2.18
C LEU A 68 17.05 -5.04 -0.75
N HIS A 69 16.03 -4.82 0.04
CA HIS A 69 16.09 -4.27 1.40
C HIS A 69 15.43 -5.19 2.44
N ALA A 70 15.15 -6.45 2.08
CA ALA A 70 14.35 -7.38 2.86
C ALA A 70 14.83 -7.56 4.30
N ALA A 71 16.13 -7.73 4.52
CA ALA A 71 16.72 -7.87 5.86
C ALA A 71 16.52 -6.59 6.70
N ALA A 72 16.71 -5.41 6.11
CA ALA A 72 16.53 -4.14 6.80
C ALA A 72 15.06 -3.90 7.16
N LEU A 73 14.14 -4.18 6.23
CA LEU A 73 12.69 -4.09 6.44
C LEU A 73 12.24 -5.06 7.55
N ALA A 74 12.73 -6.29 7.54
CA ALA A 74 12.40 -7.30 8.54
C ALA A 74 12.87 -6.90 9.96
N ALA A 75 14.01 -6.23 10.07
CA ALA A 75 14.56 -5.77 11.33
C ALA A 75 14.00 -4.43 11.81
N SER A 76 13.23 -3.72 10.96
CA SER A 76 12.76 -2.38 11.26
C SER A 76 11.64 -2.38 12.31
N ARG A 77 11.73 -1.43 13.26
CA ARG A 77 10.64 -1.16 14.21
C ARG A 77 9.41 -0.54 13.55
N CYS A 78 9.59 0.18 12.45
CA CYS A 78 8.49 0.74 11.67
C CYS A 78 7.52 -0.35 11.19
N ARG A 79 8.04 -1.54 10.85
CA ARG A 79 7.24 -2.72 10.49
C ARG A 79 6.25 -3.11 11.60
N GLU A 80 6.72 -3.12 12.85
CA GLU A 80 5.87 -3.43 14.01
C GLU A 80 4.86 -2.30 14.31
N ASP A 81 5.27 -1.05 14.08
CA ASP A 81 4.39 0.11 14.26
C ASP A 81 3.25 0.09 13.23
N ILE A 82 3.55 -0.21 11.96
CA ILE A 82 2.55 -0.34 10.89
C ILE A 82 1.60 -1.50 11.18
N ARG A 83 2.11 -2.64 11.69
CA ARG A 83 1.25 -3.75 12.10
C ARG A 83 0.27 -3.34 13.19
N ARG A 84 0.75 -2.67 14.25
CA ARG A 84 -0.11 -2.17 15.34
C ARG A 84 -1.13 -1.17 14.84
N ALA A 85 -0.73 -0.23 13.96
CA ALA A 85 -1.64 0.73 13.36
C ALA A 85 -2.76 0.05 12.56
N ALA A 86 -2.44 -1.04 11.83
CA ALA A 86 -3.46 -1.84 11.15
C ALA A 86 -4.41 -2.53 12.14
N ASP A 87 -3.87 -3.11 13.22
CA ASP A 87 -4.66 -3.75 14.28
C ASP A 87 -5.59 -2.73 14.99
N ASP A 88 -5.17 -1.46 15.09
CA ASP A 88 -5.97 -0.32 15.59
C ASP A 88 -6.96 0.24 14.54
N GLY A 89 -7.02 -0.36 13.34
CA GLY A 89 -7.99 -0.02 12.30
C GLY A 89 -7.57 1.10 11.35
N MET A 90 -6.30 1.52 11.34
CA MET A 90 -5.81 2.53 10.40
C MET A 90 -6.01 2.08 8.94
N PRO A 91 -6.57 2.93 8.06
CA PRO A 91 -6.67 2.61 6.64
C PRO A 91 -5.28 2.60 5.98
N ILE A 92 -4.99 1.51 5.25
CA ILE A 92 -3.73 1.33 4.55
C ILE A 92 -4.00 0.96 3.10
N TYR A 93 -3.42 1.74 2.19
CA TYR A 93 -3.42 1.46 0.76
C TYR A 93 -2.00 1.16 0.29
N ALA A 94 -1.82 0.03 -0.42
CA ALA A 94 -0.50 -0.44 -0.83
C ALA A 94 -0.47 -0.93 -2.28
N GLU A 95 0.61 -0.60 -3.01
CA GLU A 95 0.86 -0.98 -4.39
C GLU A 95 2.18 -1.76 -4.51
N CYS A 96 2.18 -2.86 -5.25
CA CYS A 96 3.34 -3.66 -5.66
C CYS A 96 4.34 -3.93 -4.51
N GLY A 97 5.40 -3.14 -4.37
CA GLY A 97 6.34 -3.25 -3.24
C GLY A 97 5.66 -3.11 -1.89
N GLY A 98 4.70 -2.18 -1.77
CA GLY A 98 3.89 -2.01 -0.57
C GLY A 98 3.01 -3.23 -0.27
N LEU A 99 2.41 -3.86 -1.27
CA LEU A 99 1.69 -5.13 -1.12
C LEU A 99 2.60 -6.23 -0.55
N ILE A 100 3.82 -6.38 -1.10
CA ILE A 100 4.82 -7.33 -0.62
C ILE A 100 5.16 -7.07 0.85
N TYR A 101 5.35 -5.80 1.23
CA TYR A 101 5.68 -5.42 2.59
C TYR A 101 4.55 -5.65 3.59
N LEU A 102 3.29 -5.56 3.16
CA LEU A 102 2.14 -5.89 4.02
C LEU A 102 1.89 -7.39 4.18
N ALA A 103 2.49 -8.25 3.33
CA ALA A 103 2.38 -9.70 3.43
C ALA A 103 2.98 -10.24 4.75
N GLU A 104 2.78 -11.52 5.03
CA GLU A 104 3.36 -12.19 6.21
C GLU A 104 4.88 -12.31 6.09
N GLN A 105 5.35 -12.65 4.90
CA GLN A 105 6.78 -12.82 4.62
C GLN A 105 7.12 -12.53 3.16
N LEU A 106 8.38 -12.23 2.93
CA LEU A 106 8.99 -12.14 1.61
C LEU A 106 10.04 -13.25 1.48
N VAL A 107 9.80 -14.14 0.52
CA VAL A 107 10.70 -15.26 0.17
C VAL A 107 11.55 -14.83 -1.02
N THR A 108 12.87 -14.93 -0.87
CA THR A 108 13.88 -14.63 -1.90
C THR A 108 14.92 -15.74 -1.95
N ASP A 109 15.79 -15.72 -2.95
CA ASP A 109 16.94 -16.65 -3.00
C ASP A 109 17.90 -16.45 -1.81
N GLY A 110 17.91 -15.27 -1.20
CA GLY A 110 18.73 -14.95 -0.02
C GLY A 110 18.13 -15.39 1.31
N GLY A 111 16.88 -15.87 1.31
CA GLY A 111 16.17 -16.34 2.51
C GLY A 111 14.76 -15.79 2.65
N ASP A 112 14.13 -16.14 3.76
CA ASP A 112 12.77 -15.76 4.11
C ASP A 112 12.81 -14.65 5.15
N TYR A 113 12.11 -13.56 4.87
CA TYR A 113 12.10 -12.36 5.71
C TYR A 113 10.70 -12.04 6.19
N PRO A 114 10.46 -11.92 7.52
CA PRO A 114 9.16 -11.51 8.01
C PRO A 114 8.86 -10.08 7.59
N MET A 115 7.66 -9.87 7.05
CA MET A 115 7.15 -8.56 6.67
C MET A 115 6.11 -8.08 7.68
N ALA A 116 5.28 -7.10 7.36
CA ALA A 116 4.34 -6.54 8.34
C ALA A 116 3.27 -7.54 8.80
N GLY A 117 2.99 -8.58 8.04
CA GLY A 117 2.10 -9.68 8.42
C GLY A 117 0.63 -9.27 8.54
N ILE A 118 0.21 -8.26 7.78
CA ILE A 118 -1.16 -7.75 7.78
C ILE A 118 -2.02 -8.53 6.78
N LEU A 119 -1.48 -8.73 5.57
CA LEU A 119 -2.18 -9.44 4.49
C LEU A 119 -1.85 -10.94 4.56
N PRO A 120 -2.85 -11.84 4.48
CA PRO A 120 -2.68 -13.28 4.65
C PRO A 120 -2.08 -13.92 3.40
N ALA A 121 -0.81 -13.64 3.14
CA ALA A 121 -0.07 -14.16 1.99
C ALA A 121 1.44 -14.16 2.24
N ALA A 122 2.15 -15.06 1.55
CA ALA A 122 3.59 -15.00 1.37
C ALA A 122 3.92 -14.44 -0.02
N ALA A 123 4.78 -13.44 -0.08
CA ALA A 123 5.31 -12.93 -1.34
C ALA A 123 6.56 -13.72 -1.72
N VAL A 124 6.59 -14.27 -2.93
CA VAL A 124 7.71 -15.08 -3.42
C VAL A 124 8.31 -14.41 -4.65
N MET A 125 9.60 -14.04 -4.57
CA MET A 125 10.33 -13.51 -5.71
C MET A 125 10.58 -14.62 -6.74
N THR A 126 10.62 -14.23 -8.00
CA THR A 126 10.88 -15.15 -9.12
C THR A 126 11.85 -14.52 -10.14
N ASP A 127 12.54 -15.35 -10.92
CA ASP A 127 13.48 -14.90 -11.95
C ASP A 127 12.82 -14.35 -13.21
N ARG A 128 11.48 -14.45 -13.30
CA ARG A 128 10.73 -14.08 -14.51
C ARG A 128 9.70 -13.01 -14.18
N ILE A 129 9.47 -12.11 -15.13
CA ILE A 129 8.36 -11.17 -15.08
C ILE A 129 7.06 -11.97 -14.95
N GLN A 130 6.31 -11.71 -13.88
CA GLN A 130 5.01 -12.33 -13.64
C GLN A 130 3.90 -11.58 -14.38
N ALA A 131 3.97 -10.27 -14.41
CA ALA A 131 3.06 -9.44 -15.19
C ALA A 131 3.74 -8.15 -15.65
N LEU A 132 3.32 -7.67 -16.82
CA LEU A 132 3.71 -6.38 -17.38
C LEU A 132 2.60 -5.89 -18.31
N GLY A 133 1.98 -4.77 -18.00
CA GLY A 133 0.98 -4.18 -18.89
C GLY A 133 0.03 -3.22 -18.21
N TYR A 134 -0.90 -2.70 -19.01
CA TYR A 134 -1.97 -1.85 -18.50
C TYR A 134 -3.04 -2.68 -17.81
N VAL A 135 -3.61 -2.09 -16.75
CA VAL A 135 -4.67 -2.66 -15.94
C VAL A 135 -5.94 -1.82 -16.05
N GLU A 136 -7.08 -2.51 -16.14
CA GLU A 136 -8.40 -1.94 -15.93
C GLU A 136 -9.07 -2.71 -14.78
N ALA A 137 -9.28 -2.05 -13.66
CA ALA A 137 -9.81 -2.63 -12.44
C ALA A 137 -11.20 -2.09 -12.11
N ARG A 138 -12.05 -2.99 -11.60
CA ARG A 138 -13.34 -2.65 -10.99
C ARG A 138 -13.32 -3.10 -9.54
N VAL A 139 -13.78 -2.23 -8.64
CA VAL A 139 -13.93 -2.56 -7.22
C VAL A 139 -15.18 -3.42 -7.05
N ALA A 140 -14.96 -4.69 -6.71
CA ALA A 140 -16.01 -5.69 -6.48
C ALA A 140 -16.36 -5.81 -4.99
N GLY A 141 -15.36 -5.69 -4.10
CA GLY A 141 -15.51 -5.74 -2.65
C GLY A 141 -15.11 -4.43 -1.98
N GLY A 142 -15.88 -3.99 -0.97
CA GLY A 142 -15.60 -2.74 -0.26
C GLY A 142 -14.51 -2.90 0.79
N THR A 143 -13.68 -1.86 0.90
CA THR A 143 -12.79 -1.57 2.03
C THR A 143 -12.97 -0.10 2.39
N PRO A 144 -12.47 0.40 3.52
CA PRO A 144 -12.52 1.83 3.80
C PRO A 144 -11.88 2.71 2.72
N VAL A 145 -10.90 2.17 2.00
CA VAL A 145 -10.13 2.92 0.98
C VAL A 145 -10.60 2.68 -0.46
N LEU A 146 -11.53 1.75 -0.70
CA LEU A 146 -12.05 1.44 -2.04
C LEU A 146 -13.58 1.27 -1.99
N ILE A 147 -14.30 2.06 -2.80
CA ILE A 147 -15.77 2.04 -2.86
C ILE A 147 -16.26 1.04 -3.91
N PRO A 148 -17.12 0.07 -3.54
CA PRO A 148 -17.70 -0.89 -4.49
C PRO A 148 -18.36 -0.22 -5.68
N GLY A 149 -18.15 -0.79 -6.88
CA GLY A 149 -18.67 -0.26 -8.13
C GLY A 149 -17.79 0.79 -8.81
N SER A 150 -16.82 1.37 -8.11
CA SER A 150 -15.84 2.25 -8.74
C SER A 150 -14.89 1.48 -9.65
N ALA A 151 -14.27 2.18 -10.60
CA ALA A 151 -13.30 1.63 -11.53
C ALA A 151 -12.13 2.59 -11.71
N PHE A 152 -10.95 2.03 -11.97
CA PHE A 152 -9.76 2.80 -12.26
C PHE A 152 -8.83 2.07 -13.23
N ARG A 153 -7.85 2.80 -13.75
CA ARG A 153 -6.80 2.28 -14.61
C ARG A 153 -5.46 2.39 -13.91
N GLY A 154 -4.52 1.57 -14.36
CA GLY A 154 -3.16 1.57 -13.88
C GLY A 154 -2.27 0.72 -14.76
N HIS A 155 -1.18 0.30 -14.21
CA HIS A 155 -0.32 -0.72 -14.81
C HIS A 155 0.15 -1.70 -13.74
N GLU A 156 0.63 -2.84 -14.16
CA GLU A 156 1.31 -3.82 -13.32
C GLU A 156 2.68 -4.12 -13.91
N PHE A 157 3.67 -4.26 -13.05
CA PHE A 157 5.00 -4.72 -13.39
C PHE A 157 5.65 -5.34 -12.16
N HIS A 158 5.73 -6.68 -12.12
CA HIS A 158 6.31 -7.36 -10.97
C HIS A 158 6.94 -8.70 -11.34
N TYR A 159 7.93 -9.10 -10.54
CA TYR A 159 8.63 -10.38 -10.59
C TYR A 159 8.19 -11.33 -9.48
N SER A 160 7.35 -10.89 -8.56
CA SER A 160 6.86 -11.71 -7.47
C SER A 160 5.49 -12.30 -7.78
N ARG A 161 5.15 -13.37 -7.07
CA ARG A 161 3.81 -13.91 -6.95
C ARG A 161 3.42 -13.93 -5.47
N LEU A 162 2.13 -13.97 -5.17
CA LEU A 162 1.64 -14.16 -3.82
C LEU A 162 1.06 -15.56 -3.67
N ASP A 163 1.49 -16.25 -2.63
CA ASP A 163 0.87 -17.47 -2.13
C ASP A 163 -0.10 -17.06 -1.02
N CYS A 164 -1.38 -16.89 -1.40
CA CYS A 164 -2.42 -16.40 -0.51
C CYS A 164 -3.05 -17.55 0.32
N ALA A 165 -3.54 -17.20 1.52
CA ALA A 165 -4.38 -18.12 2.30
C ALA A 165 -5.64 -18.53 1.52
N SER A 166 -6.19 -19.69 1.81
CA SER A 166 -7.33 -20.27 1.07
C SER A 166 -8.62 -19.43 1.20
N ASP A 167 -8.75 -18.64 2.25
CA ASP A 167 -9.87 -17.75 2.54
C ASP A 167 -9.57 -16.28 2.19
N ALA A 168 -8.50 -16.03 1.43
CA ALA A 168 -8.10 -14.69 1.01
C ALA A 168 -9.22 -13.95 0.26
N ARG A 169 -9.44 -12.70 0.63
CA ARG A 169 -10.46 -11.84 0.03
C ARG A 169 -9.84 -10.77 -0.84
N PHE A 170 -10.47 -10.49 -1.98
CA PHE A 170 -9.99 -9.54 -2.96
C PHE A 170 -11.01 -8.43 -3.21
N ALA A 171 -10.56 -7.17 -3.25
CA ALA A 171 -11.38 -6.02 -3.55
C ALA A 171 -11.63 -5.82 -5.04
N LEU A 172 -10.71 -6.29 -5.89
CA LEU A 172 -10.67 -5.95 -7.30
C LEU A 172 -10.93 -7.15 -8.19
N THR A 173 -11.71 -6.91 -9.25
CA THR A 173 -11.76 -7.75 -10.45
C THR A 173 -11.14 -6.98 -11.60
N LEU A 174 -10.16 -7.58 -12.27
CA LEU A 174 -9.49 -6.98 -13.41
C LEU A 174 -10.22 -7.34 -14.70
N LEU A 175 -10.64 -6.33 -15.44
CA LEU A 175 -11.16 -6.46 -16.80
C LEU A 175 -10.00 -6.61 -17.79
N ARG A 176 -8.84 -6.08 -17.42
CA ARG A 176 -7.56 -6.21 -18.10
C ARG A 176 -6.46 -6.24 -17.06
N GLY A 177 -5.48 -7.14 -17.20
CA GLY A 177 -4.39 -7.36 -16.27
C GLY A 177 -4.38 -8.77 -15.71
N LYS A 178 -3.33 -9.14 -14.99
CA LYS A 178 -3.16 -10.45 -14.35
C LYS A 178 -3.56 -10.42 -12.87
N GLY A 179 -3.09 -9.38 -12.16
CA GLY A 179 -3.31 -9.25 -10.73
C GLY A 179 -2.62 -10.33 -9.88
N ILE A 180 -3.15 -10.55 -8.69
CA ILE A 180 -2.63 -11.53 -7.72
C ILE A 180 -3.02 -12.95 -8.13
N ASP A 181 -4.29 -13.16 -8.46
CA ASP A 181 -4.81 -14.51 -8.76
C ASP A 181 -5.96 -14.46 -9.77
N GLY A 182 -5.72 -14.98 -10.98
CA GLY A 182 -6.74 -15.20 -11.99
C GLY A 182 -7.57 -13.97 -12.37
N GLY A 183 -6.98 -12.79 -12.42
CA GLY A 183 -7.68 -11.52 -12.67
C GLY A 183 -8.32 -10.91 -11.41
N ARG A 184 -8.00 -11.44 -10.23
CA ARG A 184 -8.32 -10.82 -8.93
C ARG A 184 -7.10 -10.07 -8.41
N ASP A 185 -7.31 -8.90 -7.82
CA ASP A 185 -6.28 -8.07 -7.21
C ASP A 185 -6.84 -7.36 -5.96
N GLY A 186 -6.01 -6.58 -5.26
CA GLY A 186 -6.46 -5.89 -4.07
C GLY A 186 -6.78 -6.85 -2.92
N LEU A 187 -5.78 -7.58 -2.42
CA LEU A 187 -5.89 -8.44 -1.24
C LEU A 187 -6.25 -7.61 -0.02
N ILE A 188 -7.26 -8.07 0.75
CA ILE A 188 -7.84 -7.31 1.86
C ILE A 188 -7.61 -8.04 3.18
N ALA A 189 -7.20 -7.30 4.20
CA ALA A 189 -7.33 -7.70 5.60
C ALA A 189 -7.55 -6.45 6.46
N GLN A 190 -8.42 -6.54 7.46
CA GLN A 190 -8.76 -5.39 8.31
C GLN A 190 -9.16 -4.16 7.45
N ASN A 191 -8.53 -3.01 7.67
CA ASN A 191 -8.68 -1.79 6.87
C ASN A 191 -7.55 -1.58 5.85
N ALA A 192 -6.77 -2.64 5.55
CA ALA A 192 -5.71 -2.62 4.57
C ALA A 192 -6.13 -3.26 3.25
N VAL A 193 -5.66 -2.68 2.16
CA VAL A 193 -5.72 -3.26 0.82
C VAL A 193 -4.35 -3.15 0.16
N GLY A 194 -3.87 -4.27 -0.37
CA GLY A 194 -2.63 -4.33 -1.15
C GLY A 194 -2.88 -4.96 -2.51
N GLN A 195 -2.34 -4.36 -3.56
CA GLN A 195 -2.55 -4.76 -4.95
C GLN A 195 -1.26 -4.72 -5.75
N TYR A 196 -1.15 -5.53 -6.81
CA TYR A 196 -0.06 -5.39 -7.78
C TYR A 196 -0.23 -4.19 -8.70
N THR A 197 -1.47 -3.78 -8.90
CA THR A 197 -1.79 -2.63 -9.76
C THR A 197 -1.24 -1.34 -9.15
N HIS A 198 -0.42 -0.63 -9.92
CA HIS A 198 -0.09 0.78 -9.69
C HIS A 198 -1.23 1.63 -10.28
N ALA A 199 -2.10 2.11 -9.43
CA ALA A 199 -3.28 2.85 -9.86
C ALA A 199 -2.93 4.29 -10.27
N TYR A 200 -3.54 4.75 -11.36
CA TYR A 200 -3.58 6.16 -11.68
C TYR A 200 -4.77 6.79 -10.96
N PHE A 201 -4.50 7.61 -9.96
CA PHE A 201 -5.55 8.19 -9.14
C PHE A 201 -6.38 9.19 -9.94
N THR A 202 -7.68 9.07 -9.83
CA THR A 202 -8.64 10.13 -10.15
C THR A 202 -8.87 10.98 -8.90
N GLU A 203 -9.57 12.12 -9.05
CA GLU A 203 -10.00 12.91 -7.88
C GLU A 203 -10.87 12.08 -6.94
N GLY A 204 -11.77 11.25 -7.50
CA GLY A 204 -12.61 10.35 -6.71
C GLY A 204 -11.78 9.32 -5.94
N PHE A 205 -10.74 8.76 -6.56
CA PHE A 205 -9.86 7.78 -5.89
C PHE A 205 -9.09 8.43 -4.73
N ALA A 206 -8.47 9.60 -4.96
CA ALA A 206 -7.78 10.34 -3.91
C ALA A 206 -8.73 10.72 -2.76
N GLY A 207 -9.95 11.13 -3.11
CA GLY A 207 -11.01 11.45 -2.13
C GLY A 207 -11.39 10.26 -1.25
N MET A 208 -11.41 9.03 -1.78
CA MET A 208 -11.71 7.82 -0.98
C MET A 208 -10.71 7.63 0.15
N LEU A 209 -9.41 7.71 -0.12
CA LEU A 209 -8.36 7.54 0.90
C LEU A 209 -8.43 8.65 1.96
N VAL A 210 -8.67 9.90 1.52
CA VAL A 210 -8.85 11.04 2.44
C VAL A 210 -10.08 10.84 3.34
N GLN A 211 -11.20 10.37 2.82
CA GLN A 211 -12.40 10.10 3.62
C GLN A 211 -12.20 8.96 4.59
N ALA A 212 -11.47 7.89 4.20
CA ALA A 212 -11.09 6.80 5.10
C ALA A 212 -10.24 7.32 6.28
N ALA A 213 -9.23 8.16 5.98
CA ALA A 213 -8.40 8.80 6.99
C ALA A 213 -9.20 9.70 7.95
N LEU A 214 -10.16 10.47 7.42
CA LEU A 214 -11.08 11.29 8.24
C LEU A 214 -11.95 10.44 9.16
N ALA A 215 -12.43 9.32 8.69
CA ALA A 215 -13.25 8.40 9.48
C ALA A 215 -12.44 7.79 10.63
N TYR A 216 -11.22 7.33 10.34
CA TYR A 216 -10.30 6.77 11.34
C TYR A 216 -9.92 7.79 12.42
N ARG A 217 -9.59 9.03 12.05
CA ARG A 217 -9.25 10.08 13.02
C ARG A 217 -10.36 10.43 14.01
N ARG A 218 -11.62 10.12 13.67
CA ARG A 218 -12.80 10.40 14.50
C ARG A 218 -13.21 9.22 15.38
N SER A 219 -12.65 8.03 15.13
CA SER A 219 -12.91 6.82 15.91
C SER A 219 -12.09 6.78 17.21
#